data_1e07e20c1598f1a69932295806b7a16c
#
_entry.id   1e07e20c1598f1a69932295806b7a16c
#
_cell.length_a   1.000
_cell.length_b   1.000
_cell.length_c   1.000
_cell.angle_alpha   90.00
_cell.angle_beta   90.00
_cell.angle_gamma   90.00
#
_symmetry.space_group_name_H-M   'P 1'
#
loop_
_entity.id
_entity.type
_entity.pdbx_description
1 polymer ?
#
loop_
_entity_poly.entity_id
_entity_poly.type
_entity_poly.pdbx_seq_one_letter_code
_entity_poly.pdbx_strand_id
1 'polypeptide(L)'
;MCFRRGPDERARVDSCVLWLLVPLLLAQCGQAPETYIDQLKSLQESKRVKAANRLIRFDADEVVPLLIAEAQSGYIRVRFEVIGLLGRFKDPRGIPTLIRALDDKSPNVAARAALGLAQLRAVEALPRLLHYARDPSEVTRQYVLSAIGPCHSYELEPALSDSALAVVLGALRSPKYRWRIAALQSLREFGYKDGMESVIRMTRDPSPEVRHVAVQALGQIGSQQHVGDEGPDPIHPISKRELANVLEALLASLDASELQSVRTKAVRALGAVGDARARKPLETLVRTGGEEDRTEAMRALEKL
;
A
#
# COMPACT_ATOMS: atom_id res chain seq x y z
N MET A 1 76.85 19.29 -38.11
CA MET A 1 75.63 19.56 -38.92
C MET A 1 74.44 19.15 -38.12
N CYS A 2 73.67 20.10 -37.53
CA CYS A 2 72.52 19.90 -36.70
C CYS A 2 71.29 19.69 -37.61
N PHE A 3 70.57 18.60 -37.33
CA PHE A 3 69.20 18.46 -37.82
C PHE A 3 68.22 18.67 -36.67
N ARG A 4 67.57 19.82 -36.68
CA ARG A 4 66.40 20.15 -35.78
C ARG A 4 65.24 19.32 -36.23
N ARG A 5 64.67 18.49 -35.32
CA ARG A 5 63.34 17.93 -35.45
C ARG A 5 62.37 18.96 -34.87
N GLY A 6 61.40 19.39 -35.67
CA GLY A 6 60.32 20.26 -35.24
C GLY A 6 59.30 19.54 -34.40
N PRO A 7 58.64 20.24 -33.49
CA PRO A 7 57.51 19.71 -32.72
C PRO A 7 56.22 19.98 -33.53
N ASP A 8 55.44 18.97 -33.91
CA ASP A 8 53.99 19.14 -34.11
C ASP A 8 53.35 17.95 -34.87
N GLU A 9 53.41 16.74 -34.31
CA GLU A 9 52.58 15.65 -34.86
C GLU A 9 51.75 14.91 -33.80
N ARG A 10 51.85 15.28 -32.52
CA ARG A 10 51.09 14.60 -31.46
C ARG A 10 49.79 15.30 -31.09
N ALA A 11 49.56 16.52 -31.54
CA ALA A 11 48.38 17.33 -31.14
C ALA A 11 47.16 17.17 -32.05
N ARG A 12 47.26 16.43 -33.18
CA ARG A 12 46.14 16.30 -34.14
C ARG A 12 45.32 15.01 -34.03
N VAL A 13 45.75 14.05 -33.21
CA VAL A 13 45.04 12.78 -33.05
C VAL A 13 43.95 12.87 -31.98
N ASP A 14 44.11 13.74 -31.00
CA ASP A 14 43.20 13.80 -29.85
C ASP A 14 41.86 14.52 -30.16
N SER A 15 41.83 15.44 -31.11
CA SER A 15 40.61 16.17 -31.48
C SER A 15 39.60 15.34 -32.24
N CYS A 16 40.04 14.42 -33.12
CA CYS A 16 39.12 13.58 -33.90
C CYS A 16 38.51 12.47 -33.07
N VAL A 17 39.22 11.96 -32.07
CA VAL A 17 38.71 10.92 -31.16
C VAL A 17 37.65 11.50 -30.22
N LEU A 18 37.80 12.77 -29.79
CA LEU A 18 36.81 13.44 -28.94
C LEU A 18 35.47 13.63 -29.71
N TRP A 19 35.49 13.97 -30.97
CA TRP A 19 34.28 14.16 -31.81
C TRP A 19 33.56 12.84 -32.13
N LEU A 20 34.26 11.71 -32.12
CA LEU A 20 33.67 10.37 -32.30
C LEU A 20 33.14 9.77 -30.99
N LEU A 21 33.68 10.20 -29.84
CA LEU A 21 33.23 9.72 -28.53
C LEU A 21 32.03 10.51 -27.98
N VAL A 22 31.85 11.76 -28.38
CA VAL A 22 30.69 12.58 -27.95
C VAL A 22 29.36 11.98 -28.40
N PRO A 23 29.13 11.52 -29.64
CA PRO A 23 27.89 10.86 -30.04
C PRO A 23 27.74 9.49 -29.39
N LEU A 24 28.82 8.77 -29.05
CA LEU A 24 28.77 7.49 -28.34
C LEU A 24 28.41 7.69 -26.85
N LEU A 25 28.87 8.74 -26.22
CA LEU A 25 28.49 9.18 -24.88
C LEU A 25 27.06 9.72 -24.84
N LEU A 26 26.61 10.43 -25.87
CA LEU A 26 25.23 10.89 -26.01
C LEU A 26 24.26 9.76 -26.35
N ALA A 27 24.73 8.67 -27.00
CA ALA A 27 23.93 7.48 -27.25
C ALA A 27 23.74 6.61 -25.99
N GLN A 28 24.52 6.83 -24.93
CA GLN A 28 24.34 6.25 -23.61
C GLN A 28 23.47 7.12 -22.68
N CYS A 29 23.19 8.38 -23.04
CA CYS A 29 22.12 9.16 -22.43
C CYS A 29 20.79 8.50 -22.78
N GLY A 30 20.15 7.86 -21.81
CA GLY A 30 18.80 7.31 -21.97
C GLY A 30 17.87 8.35 -22.58
N GLN A 31 16.84 7.89 -23.29
CA GLN A 31 15.84 8.80 -23.87
C GLN A 31 15.31 9.73 -22.77
N ALA A 32 15.08 11.00 -23.13
CA ALA A 32 14.51 11.99 -22.21
C ALA A 32 13.13 11.57 -21.70
N PRO A 33 12.73 11.99 -20.49
CA PRO A 33 11.47 11.58 -19.89
C PRO A 33 10.24 11.87 -20.77
N GLU A 34 10.25 12.93 -21.58
CA GLU A 34 9.18 13.28 -22.52
C GLU A 34 8.91 12.16 -23.53
N THR A 35 9.97 11.49 -24.01
CA THR A 35 9.82 10.36 -24.93
C THR A 35 9.03 9.21 -24.28
N TYR A 36 9.26 8.94 -23.01
CA TYR A 36 8.50 7.91 -22.28
C TYR A 36 7.09 8.37 -21.95
N ILE A 37 6.86 9.65 -21.68
CA ILE A 37 5.51 10.23 -21.56
C ILE A 37 4.73 9.99 -22.86
N ASP A 38 5.31 10.25 -24.03
CA ASP A 38 4.65 9.97 -25.31
C ASP A 38 4.38 8.48 -25.53
N GLN A 39 5.27 7.59 -25.06
CA GLN A 39 5.04 6.15 -25.13
C GLN A 39 3.87 5.67 -24.26
N LEU A 40 3.44 6.43 -23.23
CA LEU A 40 2.20 6.13 -22.49
C LEU A 40 0.95 6.22 -23.37
N LYS A 41 1.01 6.94 -24.50
CA LYS A 41 -0.06 7.04 -25.50
C LYS A 41 -0.20 5.78 -26.37
N SER A 42 0.76 4.85 -26.32
CA SER A 42 0.77 3.62 -27.12
C SER A 42 -0.47 2.75 -26.89
N LEU A 43 -0.98 2.17 -27.95
CA LEU A 43 -2.05 1.15 -27.89
C LEU A 43 -1.56 -0.15 -27.24
N GLN A 44 -0.26 -0.46 -27.36
CA GLN A 44 0.35 -1.65 -26.81
C GLN A 44 0.62 -1.48 -25.32
N GLU A 45 -0.03 -2.30 -24.48
CA GLU A 45 0.13 -2.28 -23.02
C GLU A 45 1.58 -2.51 -22.60
N SER A 46 2.28 -3.45 -23.24
CA SER A 46 3.68 -3.74 -22.95
C SER A 46 4.60 -2.53 -23.14
N LYS A 47 4.31 -1.67 -24.12
CA LYS A 47 5.06 -0.40 -24.33
C LYS A 47 4.76 0.59 -23.20
N ARG A 48 3.47 0.74 -22.82
CA ARG A 48 3.08 1.64 -21.70
C ARG A 48 3.73 1.20 -20.39
N VAL A 49 3.68 -0.08 -20.07
CA VAL A 49 4.30 -0.64 -18.85
C VAL A 49 5.83 -0.41 -18.84
N LYS A 50 6.50 -0.63 -19.99
CA LYS A 50 7.94 -0.35 -20.11
C LYS A 50 8.23 1.13 -19.90
N ALA A 51 7.44 2.02 -20.53
CA ALA A 51 7.58 3.47 -20.38
C ALA A 51 7.37 3.90 -18.92
N ALA A 52 6.30 3.44 -18.26
CA ALA A 52 6.03 3.71 -16.86
C ALA A 52 7.18 3.26 -15.93
N ASN A 53 7.74 2.06 -16.19
CA ASN A 53 8.87 1.54 -15.42
C ASN A 53 10.20 2.26 -15.71
N ARG A 54 10.32 2.92 -16.85
CA ARG A 54 11.46 3.80 -17.14
C ARG A 54 11.31 5.16 -16.45
N LEU A 55 10.12 5.76 -16.55
CA LEU A 55 9.82 7.05 -15.91
C LEU A 55 10.10 7.04 -14.41
N ILE A 56 9.75 5.97 -13.69
CA ILE A 56 9.97 5.89 -12.23
C ILE A 56 11.45 5.88 -11.81
N ARG A 57 12.38 5.80 -12.77
CA ARG A 57 13.83 5.83 -12.50
C ARG A 57 14.45 7.22 -12.68
N PHE A 58 13.69 8.16 -13.23
CA PHE A 58 14.10 9.54 -13.35
C PHE A 58 13.85 10.29 -12.05
N ASP A 59 14.45 11.47 -11.94
CA ASP A 59 14.19 12.36 -10.81
C ASP A 59 12.74 12.83 -10.81
N ALA A 60 12.15 12.92 -9.62
CA ALA A 60 10.78 13.41 -9.45
C ALA A 60 10.63 14.86 -9.93
N ASP A 61 11.69 15.69 -9.78
CA ASP A 61 11.67 17.08 -10.22
C ASP A 61 11.54 17.21 -11.75
N GLU A 62 12.06 16.24 -12.51
CA GLU A 62 11.94 16.22 -13.97
C GLU A 62 10.58 15.66 -14.42
N VAL A 63 10.12 14.60 -13.79
CA VAL A 63 8.98 13.80 -14.31
C VAL A 63 7.64 14.25 -13.75
N VAL A 64 7.56 14.61 -12.47
CA VAL A 64 6.26 14.95 -11.84
C VAL A 64 5.55 16.12 -12.53
N PRO A 65 6.21 17.22 -12.93
CA PRO A 65 5.57 18.29 -13.71
C PRO A 65 4.98 17.80 -15.03
N LEU A 66 5.69 16.91 -15.75
CA LEU A 66 5.22 16.34 -17.02
C LEU A 66 3.99 15.44 -16.80
N LEU A 67 3.99 14.64 -15.75
CA LEU A 67 2.84 13.82 -15.40
C LEU A 67 1.61 14.67 -15.02
N ILE A 68 1.80 15.75 -14.28
CA ILE A 68 0.72 16.67 -13.91
C ILE A 68 0.10 17.29 -15.17
N ALA A 69 0.91 17.67 -16.16
CA ALA A 69 0.45 18.22 -17.45
C ALA A 69 -0.38 17.19 -18.23
N GLU A 70 0.02 15.91 -18.26
CA GLU A 70 -0.67 14.84 -18.99
C GLU A 70 -1.87 14.23 -18.23
N ALA A 71 -2.07 14.59 -16.97
CA ALA A 71 -3.14 14.03 -16.14
C ALA A 71 -4.57 14.29 -16.65
N GLN A 72 -4.74 15.28 -17.55
CA GLN A 72 -6.01 15.61 -18.20
C GLN A 72 -6.10 15.13 -19.66
N SER A 73 -5.21 14.23 -20.08
CA SER A 73 -5.22 13.65 -21.42
C SER A 73 -6.62 13.14 -21.82
N GLY A 74 -7.02 13.35 -23.07
CA GLY A 74 -8.27 12.82 -23.63
C GLY A 74 -8.35 11.28 -23.62
N TYR A 75 -7.20 10.60 -23.49
CA TYR A 75 -7.13 9.14 -23.49
C TYR A 75 -7.16 8.57 -22.07
N ILE A 76 -8.21 7.80 -21.75
CA ILE A 76 -8.37 7.16 -20.41
C ILE A 76 -7.13 6.38 -20.00
N ARG A 77 -6.51 5.62 -20.91
CA ARG A 77 -5.32 4.82 -20.62
C ARG A 77 -4.12 5.66 -20.22
N VAL A 78 -3.96 6.86 -20.81
CA VAL A 78 -2.89 7.80 -20.45
C VAL A 78 -3.14 8.33 -19.04
N ARG A 79 -4.36 8.83 -18.77
CA ARG A 79 -4.74 9.30 -17.42
C ARG A 79 -4.53 8.22 -16.38
N PHE A 80 -4.95 6.96 -16.67
CA PHE A 80 -4.76 5.83 -15.76
C PHE A 80 -3.29 5.58 -15.39
N GLU A 81 -2.38 5.57 -16.38
CA GLU A 81 -0.95 5.38 -16.14
C GLU A 81 -0.33 6.57 -15.40
N VAL A 82 -0.64 7.79 -15.84
CA VAL A 82 -0.14 9.05 -15.26
C VAL A 82 -0.55 9.17 -13.78
N ILE A 83 -1.83 8.97 -13.48
CA ILE A 83 -2.34 9.01 -12.10
C ILE A 83 -1.67 7.93 -11.23
N GLY A 84 -1.44 6.74 -11.79
CA GLY A 84 -0.71 5.69 -11.08
C GLY A 84 0.76 6.03 -10.84
N LEU A 85 1.43 6.71 -11.78
CA LEU A 85 2.81 7.16 -11.62
C LEU A 85 2.93 8.26 -10.56
N LEU A 86 2.02 9.25 -10.54
CA LEU A 86 1.98 10.30 -9.51
C LEU A 86 1.92 9.69 -8.10
N GLY A 87 1.09 8.66 -7.89
CA GLY A 87 1.05 7.94 -6.61
C GLY A 87 2.36 7.23 -6.28
N ARG A 88 3.03 6.62 -7.27
CA ARG A 88 4.30 5.89 -7.10
C ARG A 88 5.49 6.78 -6.80
N PHE A 89 5.54 8.00 -7.37
CA PHE A 89 6.58 8.98 -7.06
C PHE A 89 6.51 9.47 -5.61
N LYS A 90 5.33 9.41 -4.99
CA LYS A 90 5.07 9.90 -3.62
C LYS A 90 5.48 11.36 -3.43
N ASP A 91 5.40 12.16 -4.50
CA ASP A 91 5.73 13.58 -4.47
C ASP A 91 4.47 14.39 -4.12
N PRO A 92 4.49 15.23 -3.08
CA PRO A 92 3.33 16.02 -2.64
C PRO A 92 2.74 16.93 -3.72
N ARG A 93 3.55 17.37 -4.70
CA ARG A 93 3.09 18.18 -5.85
C ARG A 93 2.00 17.48 -6.67
N GLY A 94 1.96 16.15 -6.64
CA GLY A 94 0.94 15.33 -7.31
C GLY A 94 -0.43 15.34 -6.62
N ILE A 95 -0.50 15.67 -5.32
CA ILE A 95 -1.73 15.54 -4.51
C ILE A 95 -2.93 16.33 -5.08
N PRO A 96 -2.81 17.61 -5.47
CA PRO A 96 -3.94 18.34 -6.04
C PRO A 96 -4.49 17.70 -7.32
N THR A 97 -3.60 17.10 -8.13
CA THR A 97 -3.97 16.40 -9.36
C THR A 97 -4.66 15.08 -9.07
N LEU A 98 -4.19 14.32 -8.07
CA LEU A 98 -4.83 13.09 -7.61
C LEU A 98 -6.21 13.36 -7.01
N ILE A 99 -6.39 14.45 -6.23
CA ILE A 99 -7.69 14.84 -5.70
C ILE A 99 -8.67 15.15 -6.84
N ARG A 100 -8.26 15.90 -7.86
CA ARG A 100 -9.11 16.15 -9.03
C ARG A 100 -9.44 14.88 -9.80
N ALA A 101 -8.52 13.93 -9.87
CA ALA A 101 -8.72 12.67 -10.57
C ALA A 101 -9.72 11.72 -9.89
N LEU A 102 -10.15 12.00 -8.65
CA LEU A 102 -11.30 11.31 -8.05
C LEU A 102 -12.60 11.61 -8.81
N ASP A 103 -12.68 12.75 -9.53
CA ASP A 103 -13.82 13.16 -10.36
C ASP A 103 -13.72 12.60 -11.80
N ASP A 104 -12.77 11.74 -12.10
CA ASP A 104 -12.61 11.19 -13.46
C ASP A 104 -13.82 10.36 -13.88
N LYS A 105 -14.25 10.55 -15.14
CA LYS A 105 -15.37 9.80 -15.75
C LYS A 105 -15.12 8.29 -15.77
N SER A 106 -13.87 7.86 -15.72
CA SER A 106 -13.48 6.45 -15.63
C SER A 106 -13.35 6.02 -14.16
N PRO A 107 -14.17 5.09 -13.67
CA PRO A 107 -14.06 4.56 -12.33
C PRO A 107 -12.67 3.98 -12.00
N ASN A 108 -11.98 3.45 -13.01
CA ASN A 108 -10.62 2.91 -12.83
C ASN A 108 -9.59 4.01 -12.58
N VAL A 109 -9.73 5.18 -13.23
CA VAL A 109 -8.84 6.33 -12.99
C VAL A 109 -9.11 6.90 -11.59
N ALA A 110 -10.38 7.08 -11.20
CA ALA A 110 -10.76 7.54 -9.87
C ALA A 110 -10.26 6.58 -8.77
N ALA A 111 -10.40 5.27 -8.97
CA ALA A 111 -9.87 4.25 -8.05
C ALA A 111 -8.34 4.33 -7.94
N ARG A 112 -7.65 4.55 -9.06
CA ARG A 112 -6.19 4.74 -9.10
C ARG A 112 -5.76 6.00 -8.35
N ALA A 113 -6.54 7.08 -8.46
CA ALA A 113 -6.33 8.31 -7.72
C ALA A 113 -6.45 8.10 -6.20
N ALA A 114 -7.50 7.41 -5.74
CA ALA A 114 -7.65 7.05 -4.34
C ALA A 114 -6.45 6.25 -3.81
N LEU A 115 -5.96 5.26 -4.59
CA LEU A 115 -4.76 4.50 -4.25
C LEU A 115 -3.51 5.41 -4.17
N GLY A 116 -3.34 6.33 -5.12
CA GLY A 116 -2.23 7.29 -5.12
C GLY A 116 -2.26 8.19 -3.88
N LEU A 117 -3.43 8.72 -3.51
CA LEU A 117 -3.62 9.52 -2.31
C LEU A 117 -3.28 8.73 -1.02
N ALA A 118 -3.68 7.46 -0.95
CA ALA A 118 -3.30 6.58 0.14
C ALA A 118 -1.78 6.37 0.24
N GLN A 119 -1.09 6.21 -0.89
CA GLN A 119 0.37 6.03 -0.94
C GLN A 119 1.13 7.28 -0.48
N LEU A 120 0.58 8.48 -0.74
CA LEU A 120 1.10 9.76 -0.27
C LEU A 120 0.67 10.09 1.16
N ARG A 121 -0.26 9.32 1.76
CA ARG A 121 -0.89 9.65 3.04
C ARG A 121 -1.46 11.10 3.04
N ALA A 122 -2.12 11.47 1.93
CA ALA A 122 -2.61 12.82 1.66
C ALA A 122 -3.80 13.18 2.56
N VAL A 123 -3.53 13.74 3.75
CA VAL A 123 -4.55 14.10 4.77
C VAL A 123 -5.57 15.08 4.21
N GLU A 124 -5.16 16.02 3.39
CA GLU A 124 -6.02 17.00 2.72
C GLU A 124 -7.04 16.40 1.75
N ALA A 125 -6.83 15.16 1.31
CA ALA A 125 -7.76 14.44 0.44
C ALA A 125 -8.95 13.83 1.20
N LEU A 126 -8.88 13.72 2.54
CA LEU A 126 -9.87 12.99 3.33
C LEU A 126 -11.31 13.50 3.14
N PRO A 127 -11.63 14.80 3.10
CA PRO A 127 -12.99 15.25 2.85
C PRO A 127 -13.53 14.78 1.49
N ARG A 128 -12.69 14.76 0.45
CA ARG A 128 -13.08 14.26 -0.89
C ARG A 128 -13.27 12.74 -0.89
N LEU A 129 -12.39 12.00 -0.22
CA LEU A 129 -12.52 10.55 -0.08
C LEU A 129 -13.83 10.18 0.64
N LEU A 130 -14.21 10.89 1.71
CA LEU A 130 -15.48 10.66 2.40
C LEU A 130 -16.71 10.92 1.51
N HIS A 131 -16.63 11.90 0.62
CA HIS A 131 -17.67 12.12 -0.39
C HIS A 131 -17.81 10.91 -1.32
N TYR A 132 -16.69 10.38 -1.84
CA TYR A 132 -16.67 9.24 -2.75
C TYR A 132 -16.84 7.87 -2.07
N ALA A 133 -16.83 7.80 -0.75
CA ALA A 133 -17.17 6.58 -0.02
C ALA A 133 -18.61 6.07 -0.29
N ARG A 134 -19.46 6.90 -0.89
CA ARG A 134 -20.81 6.56 -1.32
C ARG A 134 -20.96 6.48 -2.85
N ASP A 135 -19.85 6.50 -3.59
CA ASP A 135 -19.86 6.42 -5.05
C ASP A 135 -20.61 5.17 -5.55
N PRO A 136 -21.43 5.27 -6.61
CA PRO A 136 -22.15 4.13 -7.18
C PRO A 136 -21.20 3.06 -7.75
N SER A 137 -20.02 3.45 -8.20
CA SER A 137 -19.02 2.52 -8.72
C SER A 137 -18.45 1.63 -7.60
N GLU A 138 -18.61 0.33 -7.77
CA GLU A 138 -18.06 -0.66 -6.82
C GLU A 138 -16.53 -0.57 -6.70
N VAL A 139 -15.87 -0.34 -7.84
CA VAL A 139 -14.41 -0.25 -7.91
C VAL A 139 -13.92 1.02 -7.21
N THR A 140 -14.49 2.19 -7.56
CA THR A 140 -14.13 3.46 -6.93
C THR A 140 -14.32 3.39 -5.42
N ARG A 141 -15.49 2.95 -4.97
CA ARG A 141 -15.82 2.84 -3.53
C ARG A 141 -14.85 1.93 -2.78
N GLN A 142 -14.46 0.78 -3.36
CA GLN A 142 -13.49 -0.13 -2.73
C GLN A 142 -12.16 0.58 -2.45
N TYR A 143 -11.59 1.24 -3.45
CA TYR A 143 -10.29 1.90 -3.30
C TYR A 143 -10.37 3.16 -2.44
N VAL A 144 -11.47 3.90 -2.51
CA VAL A 144 -11.73 5.04 -1.61
C VAL A 144 -11.80 4.58 -0.15
N LEU A 145 -12.57 3.53 0.13
CA LEU A 145 -12.64 2.97 1.50
C LEU A 145 -11.27 2.55 2.02
N SER A 146 -10.42 1.94 1.18
CA SER A 146 -9.06 1.56 1.61
C SER A 146 -8.10 2.76 1.75
N ALA A 147 -8.42 3.90 1.14
CA ALA A 147 -7.60 5.12 1.21
C ALA A 147 -7.92 6.01 2.43
N ILE A 148 -9.12 5.91 2.99
CA ILE A 148 -9.55 6.73 4.14
C ILE A 148 -8.59 6.58 5.32
N GLY A 149 -8.23 5.35 5.69
CA GLY A 149 -7.31 5.11 6.79
C GLY A 149 -5.92 5.73 6.59
N PRO A 150 -5.20 5.41 5.50
CA PRO A 150 -3.90 6.02 5.23
C PRO A 150 -3.91 7.55 5.15
N CYS A 151 -5.02 8.16 4.73
CA CYS A 151 -5.20 9.62 4.70
C CYS A 151 -5.72 10.20 6.03
N HIS A 152 -5.92 9.39 7.05
CA HIS A 152 -6.26 9.86 8.40
C HIS A 152 -5.01 10.33 9.14
N SER A 153 -5.17 11.35 9.99
CA SER A 153 -4.16 11.84 10.94
C SER A 153 -4.82 12.14 12.27
N TYR A 154 -4.11 11.93 13.36
CA TYR A 154 -4.58 12.27 14.72
C TYR A 154 -4.64 13.80 15.00
N GLU A 155 -4.04 14.58 14.10
CA GLU A 155 -4.08 16.05 14.16
C GLU A 155 -5.33 16.65 13.49
N LEU A 156 -6.20 15.80 12.92
CA LEU A 156 -7.43 16.24 12.27
C LEU A 156 -8.44 16.77 13.29
N GLU A 157 -9.31 17.67 12.80
CA GLU A 157 -10.51 18.08 13.53
C GLU A 157 -11.31 16.84 13.97
N PRO A 158 -11.69 16.73 15.26
CA PRO A 158 -12.39 15.55 15.80
C PRO A 158 -13.62 15.14 14.97
N ALA A 159 -14.44 16.13 14.54
CA ALA A 159 -15.64 15.87 13.74
C ALA A 159 -15.32 15.19 12.39
N LEU A 160 -14.20 15.52 11.75
CA LEU A 160 -13.77 14.90 10.50
C LEU A 160 -13.23 13.47 10.75
N SER A 161 -12.46 13.29 11.82
CA SER A 161 -11.97 11.99 12.27
C SER A 161 -13.13 11.03 12.59
N ASP A 162 -14.12 11.49 13.39
CA ASP A 162 -15.31 10.71 13.73
C ASP A 162 -16.14 10.34 12.49
N SER A 163 -16.27 11.27 11.55
CA SER A 163 -16.96 11.03 10.28
C SER A 163 -16.24 9.95 9.45
N ALA A 164 -14.91 9.98 9.40
CA ALA A 164 -14.10 9.01 8.69
C ALA A 164 -14.25 7.62 9.32
N LEU A 165 -14.15 7.53 10.65
CA LEU A 165 -14.34 6.29 11.39
C LEU A 165 -15.75 5.72 11.19
N ALA A 166 -16.79 6.56 11.28
CA ALA A 166 -18.18 6.15 11.07
C ALA A 166 -18.40 5.56 9.67
N VAL A 167 -17.82 6.15 8.62
CA VAL A 167 -17.88 5.63 7.24
C VAL A 167 -17.21 4.27 7.15
N VAL A 168 -16.02 4.10 7.72
CA VAL A 168 -15.28 2.83 7.71
C VAL A 168 -16.02 1.74 8.49
N LEU A 169 -16.52 2.05 9.69
CA LEU A 169 -17.33 1.10 10.49
C LEU A 169 -18.64 0.73 9.79
N GLY A 170 -19.27 1.68 9.10
CA GLY A 170 -20.45 1.45 8.27
C GLY A 170 -20.16 0.47 7.12
N ALA A 171 -18.99 0.58 6.49
CA ALA A 171 -18.59 -0.28 5.38
C ALA A 171 -18.35 -1.74 5.80
N LEU A 172 -18.05 -2.03 7.08
CA LEU A 172 -17.97 -3.40 7.62
C LEU A 172 -19.31 -4.16 7.59
N ARG A 173 -20.42 -3.45 7.47
CA ARG A 173 -21.77 -4.04 7.34
C ARG A 173 -22.19 -4.22 5.88
N SER A 174 -21.32 -3.92 4.92
CA SER A 174 -21.63 -4.04 3.49
C SER A 174 -21.90 -5.49 3.09
N PRO A 175 -22.86 -5.76 2.18
CA PRO A 175 -23.01 -7.08 1.57
C PRO A 175 -21.79 -7.48 0.72
N LYS A 176 -21.01 -6.51 0.24
CA LYS A 176 -19.83 -6.74 -0.59
C LYS A 176 -18.59 -7.02 0.27
N TYR A 177 -18.09 -8.24 0.24
CA TYR A 177 -16.92 -8.64 1.05
C TYR A 177 -15.68 -7.78 0.78
N ARG A 178 -15.47 -7.34 -0.47
CA ARG A 178 -14.35 -6.46 -0.84
C ARG A 178 -14.37 -5.12 -0.12
N TRP A 179 -15.56 -4.56 0.14
CA TRP A 179 -15.70 -3.32 0.90
C TRP A 179 -15.44 -3.54 2.39
N ARG A 180 -15.85 -4.72 2.93
CA ARG A 180 -15.50 -5.09 4.30
C ARG A 180 -14.00 -5.26 4.49
N ILE A 181 -13.30 -5.85 3.50
CA ILE A 181 -11.83 -5.92 3.48
C ILE A 181 -11.21 -4.53 3.44
N ALA A 182 -11.66 -3.65 2.54
CA ALA A 182 -11.16 -2.28 2.43
C ALA A 182 -11.35 -1.50 3.74
N ALA A 183 -12.50 -1.67 4.41
CA ALA A 183 -12.77 -1.08 5.71
C ALA A 183 -11.83 -1.62 6.82
N LEU A 184 -11.58 -2.93 6.86
CA LEU A 184 -10.61 -3.52 7.81
C LEU A 184 -9.20 -2.97 7.60
N GLN A 185 -8.78 -2.80 6.34
CA GLN A 185 -7.49 -2.20 6.00
C GLN A 185 -7.39 -0.74 6.48
N SER A 186 -8.47 0.03 6.31
CA SER A 186 -8.54 1.40 6.82
C SER A 186 -8.52 1.47 8.35
N LEU A 187 -9.27 0.60 9.04
CA LEU A 187 -9.30 0.58 10.51
C LEU A 187 -7.93 0.39 11.15
N ARG A 188 -7.02 -0.29 10.48
CA ARG A 188 -5.65 -0.44 10.95
C ARG A 188 -4.99 0.91 11.23
N GLU A 189 -5.23 1.91 10.37
CA GLU A 189 -4.62 3.24 10.48
C GLU A 189 -5.28 4.12 11.57
N PHE A 190 -6.49 3.77 12.02
CA PHE A 190 -7.18 4.41 13.15
C PHE A 190 -6.75 3.86 14.52
N GLY A 191 -5.78 2.94 14.56
CA GLY A 191 -5.29 2.39 15.82
C GLY A 191 -6.21 1.39 16.51
N TYR A 192 -7.25 0.92 15.83
CA TYR A 192 -8.18 -0.15 16.24
C TYR A 192 -9.03 0.07 17.50
N LYS A 193 -8.70 0.98 18.40
CA LYS A 193 -9.39 1.12 19.70
C LYS A 193 -10.91 1.21 19.52
N ASP A 194 -11.36 2.12 18.67
CA ASP A 194 -12.79 2.37 18.43
C ASP A 194 -13.44 1.36 17.47
N GLY A 195 -12.63 0.51 16.83
CA GLY A 195 -13.06 -0.51 15.88
C GLY A 195 -12.83 -1.95 16.32
N MET A 196 -12.15 -2.21 17.44
CA MET A 196 -11.68 -3.54 17.85
C MET A 196 -12.79 -4.58 17.92
N GLU A 197 -13.91 -4.29 18.56
CA GLU A 197 -15.06 -5.20 18.59
C GLU A 197 -15.58 -5.55 17.20
N SER A 198 -15.52 -4.59 16.27
CA SER A 198 -15.92 -4.82 14.89
C SER A 198 -14.93 -5.72 14.17
N VAL A 199 -13.62 -5.58 14.41
CA VAL A 199 -12.58 -6.48 13.88
C VAL A 199 -12.75 -7.88 14.44
N ILE A 200 -13.01 -8.04 15.76
CA ILE A 200 -13.30 -9.32 16.39
C ILE A 200 -14.53 -9.98 15.74
N ARG A 201 -15.61 -9.27 15.51
CA ARG A 201 -16.78 -9.81 14.79
C ARG A 201 -16.43 -10.30 13.38
N MET A 202 -15.53 -9.62 12.68
CA MET A 202 -15.13 -10.00 11.31
C MET A 202 -14.32 -11.30 11.26
N THR A 203 -13.79 -11.83 12.35
CA THR A 203 -13.21 -13.19 12.37
C THR A 203 -14.25 -14.30 12.15
N ARG A 204 -15.53 -13.97 12.28
CA ARG A 204 -16.66 -14.87 12.01
C ARG A 204 -17.44 -14.48 10.75
N ASP A 205 -16.85 -13.68 9.88
CA ASP A 205 -17.47 -13.25 8.62
C ASP A 205 -17.77 -14.44 7.70
N PRO A 206 -18.88 -14.43 6.94
CA PRO A 206 -19.18 -15.47 5.97
C PRO A 206 -18.06 -15.66 4.92
N SER A 207 -17.39 -14.56 4.50
CA SER A 207 -16.27 -14.61 3.53
C SER A 207 -14.96 -14.97 4.24
N PRO A 208 -14.30 -16.06 3.82
CA PRO A 208 -13.00 -16.43 4.38
C PRO A 208 -11.92 -15.38 4.13
N GLU A 209 -12.00 -14.62 3.05
CA GLU A 209 -11.07 -13.53 2.74
C GLU A 209 -11.18 -12.42 3.81
N VAL A 210 -12.39 -12.12 4.27
CA VAL A 210 -12.62 -11.15 5.36
C VAL A 210 -12.07 -11.68 6.67
N ARG A 211 -12.37 -12.97 7.01
CA ARG A 211 -11.83 -13.61 8.22
C ARG A 211 -10.31 -13.59 8.25
N HIS A 212 -9.65 -13.89 7.09
CA HIS A 212 -8.20 -13.84 6.96
C HIS A 212 -7.63 -12.45 7.30
N VAL A 213 -8.23 -11.38 6.77
CA VAL A 213 -7.78 -10.00 7.03
C VAL A 213 -8.06 -9.61 8.49
N ALA A 214 -9.21 -9.99 9.04
CA ALA A 214 -9.55 -9.73 10.43
C ALA A 214 -8.58 -10.40 11.42
N VAL A 215 -8.26 -11.68 11.20
CA VAL A 215 -7.28 -12.42 12.00
C VAL A 215 -5.89 -11.77 11.92
N GLN A 216 -5.47 -11.33 10.72
CA GLN A 216 -4.22 -10.61 10.56
C GLN A 216 -4.21 -9.29 11.34
N ALA A 217 -5.30 -8.54 11.28
CA ALA A 217 -5.46 -7.29 12.02
C ALA A 217 -5.35 -7.51 13.53
N LEU A 218 -6.04 -8.54 14.08
CA LEU A 218 -5.96 -8.88 15.49
C LEU A 218 -4.55 -9.27 15.94
N GLY A 219 -3.80 -10.00 15.09
CA GLY A 219 -2.40 -10.34 15.38
C GLY A 219 -1.52 -9.09 15.48
N GLN A 220 -1.73 -8.10 14.64
CA GLN A 220 -1.01 -6.82 14.70
C GLN A 220 -1.36 -6.02 15.96
N ILE A 221 -2.65 -5.96 16.32
CA ILE A 221 -3.12 -5.30 17.55
C ILE A 221 -2.43 -5.93 18.77
N GLY A 222 -2.48 -7.26 18.89
CA GLY A 222 -1.95 -7.96 20.05
C GLY A 222 -0.42 -7.90 20.17
N SER A 223 0.30 -7.93 19.05
CA SER A 223 1.77 -7.89 19.05
C SER A 223 2.35 -6.51 19.44
N GLN A 224 1.64 -5.43 19.22
CA GLN A 224 2.09 -4.08 19.58
C GLN A 224 2.16 -3.85 21.10
N GLN A 225 1.54 -4.72 21.90
CA GLN A 225 1.54 -4.62 23.37
C GLN A 225 2.86 -5.08 24.04
N HIS A 226 3.73 -5.77 23.29
CA HIS A 226 4.96 -6.36 23.82
C HIS A 226 6.24 -5.56 23.46
N VAL A 227 6.09 -4.43 22.74
CA VAL A 227 7.23 -3.52 22.52
C VAL A 227 7.40 -2.70 23.80
N GLY A 228 8.42 -3.08 24.56
CA GLY A 228 8.69 -2.57 25.91
C GLY A 228 8.83 -1.05 26.02
N ASP A 229 9.04 -0.59 27.23
CA ASP A 229 8.98 0.79 27.74
C ASP A 229 9.75 1.91 27.00
N GLU A 230 10.40 1.62 25.87
CA GLU A 230 11.21 2.58 25.10
C GLU A 230 10.84 2.66 23.60
N GLY A 231 9.73 2.10 23.17
CA GLY A 231 9.21 2.27 21.79
C GLY A 231 8.42 3.57 21.62
N PRO A 232 8.17 4.03 20.36
CA PRO A 232 7.29 5.16 20.15
C PRO A 232 5.93 4.83 20.78
N ASP A 233 5.53 5.71 21.68
CA ASP A 233 4.30 5.67 22.50
C ASP A 233 3.18 4.93 21.78
N PRO A 234 2.69 3.77 22.29
CA PRO A 234 1.59 3.07 21.64
C PRO A 234 0.41 4.01 21.65
N ILE A 235 0.04 4.50 20.47
CA ILE A 235 -0.95 5.56 20.27
C ILE A 235 -2.26 5.27 21.02
N HIS A 236 -2.51 3.99 21.35
CA HIS A 236 -3.59 3.56 22.25
C HIS A 236 -3.31 2.15 22.81
N PRO A 237 -2.81 2.04 24.05
CA PRO A 237 -2.66 0.74 24.69
C PRO A 237 -4.03 0.08 24.86
N ILE A 238 -4.17 -1.16 24.43
CA ILE A 238 -5.36 -1.96 24.71
C ILE A 238 -5.32 -2.45 26.16
N SER A 239 -6.48 -2.52 26.80
CA SER A 239 -6.61 -3.06 28.16
C SER A 239 -6.36 -4.58 28.20
N LYS A 240 -6.04 -5.12 29.37
CA LYS A 240 -5.93 -6.57 29.58
C LYS A 240 -7.19 -7.34 29.15
N ARG A 241 -8.37 -6.72 29.29
CA ARG A 241 -9.65 -7.31 28.86
C ARG A 241 -9.74 -7.37 27.33
N GLU A 242 -9.37 -6.29 26.66
CA GLU A 242 -9.37 -6.23 25.20
C GLU A 242 -8.37 -7.22 24.61
N LEU A 243 -7.16 -7.34 25.18
CA LEU A 243 -6.19 -8.35 24.80
C LEU A 243 -6.74 -9.77 24.98
N ALA A 244 -7.49 -10.02 26.08
CA ALA A 244 -8.14 -11.31 26.30
C ALA A 244 -9.17 -11.61 25.20
N ASN A 245 -9.99 -10.63 24.80
CA ASN A 245 -10.96 -10.79 23.71
C ASN A 245 -10.28 -11.05 22.36
N VAL A 246 -9.18 -10.36 22.09
CA VAL A 246 -8.35 -10.60 20.87
C VAL A 246 -7.84 -12.03 20.85
N LEU A 247 -7.27 -12.48 21.97
CA LEU A 247 -6.73 -13.84 22.10
C LEU A 247 -7.81 -14.89 21.91
N GLU A 248 -8.98 -14.73 22.53
CA GLU A 248 -10.12 -15.64 22.39
C GLU A 248 -10.56 -15.75 20.92
N ALA A 249 -10.66 -14.63 20.21
CA ALA A 249 -11.02 -14.62 18.79
C ALA A 249 -9.98 -15.34 17.91
N LEU A 250 -8.68 -15.15 18.21
CA LEU A 250 -7.59 -15.84 17.51
C LEU A 250 -7.61 -17.35 17.80
N LEU A 251 -7.84 -17.76 19.04
CA LEU A 251 -7.94 -19.17 19.42
C LEU A 251 -9.15 -19.84 18.75
N ALA A 252 -10.29 -19.15 18.68
CA ALA A 252 -11.48 -19.66 17.97
C ALA A 252 -11.20 -19.87 16.46
N SER A 253 -10.28 -19.09 15.87
CA SER A 253 -9.89 -19.25 14.46
C SER A 253 -8.96 -20.44 14.18
N LEU A 254 -8.57 -21.21 15.22
CA LEU A 254 -7.82 -22.47 15.07
C LEU A 254 -8.73 -23.68 14.82
N ASP A 255 -10.06 -23.51 14.78
CA ASP A 255 -11.01 -24.59 14.56
C ASP A 255 -10.68 -25.38 13.29
N ALA A 256 -10.82 -26.71 13.37
CA ALA A 256 -10.51 -27.62 12.27
C ALA A 256 -11.44 -27.44 11.05
N SER A 257 -12.64 -26.89 11.24
CA SER A 257 -13.59 -26.55 10.17
C SER A 257 -13.24 -25.28 9.41
N GLU A 258 -12.31 -24.47 9.96
CA GLU A 258 -11.89 -23.23 9.31
C GLU A 258 -10.93 -23.52 8.12
N LEU A 259 -10.92 -22.65 7.13
CA LEU A 259 -9.97 -22.75 6.02
C LEU A 259 -8.53 -22.70 6.52
N GLN A 260 -7.69 -23.58 5.97
CA GLN A 260 -6.28 -23.68 6.35
C GLN A 260 -5.55 -22.33 6.31
N SER A 261 -5.81 -21.51 5.29
CA SER A 261 -5.19 -20.19 5.16
C SER A 261 -5.54 -19.24 6.31
N VAL A 262 -6.73 -19.34 6.87
CA VAL A 262 -7.17 -18.54 8.03
C VAL A 262 -6.54 -19.11 9.32
N ARG A 263 -6.55 -20.45 9.50
CA ARG A 263 -5.87 -21.09 10.65
C ARG A 263 -4.39 -20.77 10.70
N THR A 264 -3.67 -20.93 9.58
CA THR A 264 -2.24 -20.60 9.50
C THR A 264 -1.98 -19.15 9.89
N LYS A 265 -2.87 -18.23 9.48
CA LYS A 265 -2.76 -16.83 9.86
C LYS A 265 -3.02 -16.63 11.36
N ALA A 266 -3.99 -17.33 11.94
CA ALA A 266 -4.28 -17.29 13.37
C ALA A 266 -3.11 -17.82 14.22
N VAL A 267 -2.48 -18.90 13.79
CA VAL A 267 -1.26 -19.45 14.43
C VAL A 267 -0.14 -18.41 14.46
N ARG A 268 0.13 -17.75 13.31
CA ARG A 268 1.13 -16.69 13.23
C ARG A 268 0.80 -15.49 14.11
N ALA A 269 -0.49 -15.12 14.16
CA ALA A 269 -0.98 -14.03 15.00
C ALA A 269 -0.78 -14.36 16.50
N LEU A 270 -1.12 -15.58 16.93
CA LEU A 270 -0.90 -16.04 18.31
C LEU A 270 0.58 -16.03 18.71
N GLY A 271 1.47 -16.48 17.81
CA GLY A 271 2.91 -16.40 18.04
C GLY A 271 3.43 -14.94 18.08
N ALA A 272 2.82 -14.01 17.34
CA ALA A 272 3.18 -12.60 17.38
C ALA A 272 2.66 -11.91 18.66
N VAL A 273 1.49 -12.29 19.14
CA VAL A 273 0.93 -11.81 20.42
C VAL A 273 1.79 -12.28 21.61
N GLY A 274 2.37 -13.48 21.55
CA GLY A 274 3.29 -13.96 22.57
C GLY A 274 2.63 -14.32 23.93
N ASP A 275 1.29 -14.51 23.97
CA ASP A 275 0.58 -14.81 25.22
C ASP A 275 0.65 -16.31 25.55
N ALA A 276 1.10 -16.63 26.76
CA ALA A 276 1.28 -18.01 27.23
C ALA A 276 0.00 -18.88 27.17
N ARG A 277 -1.19 -18.27 27.16
CA ARG A 277 -2.48 -18.97 27.00
C ARG A 277 -2.60 -19.67 25.65
N ALA A 278 -1.86 -19.24 24.63
CA ALA A 278 -1.82 -19.87 23.31
C ALA A 278 -1.03 -21.19 23.31
N ARG A 279 -0.15 -21.45 24.28
CA ARG A 279 0.77 -22.60 24.30
C ARG A 279 0.05 -23.94 24.13
N LYS A 280 -0.91 -24.27 25.01
CA LYS A 280 -1.64 -25.55 24.96
C LYS A 280 -2.40 -25.77 23.64
N PRO A 281 -3.18 -24.79 23.11
CA PRO A 281 -3.82 -24.91 21.80
C PRO A 281 -2.83 -25.16 20.68
N LEU A 282 -1.69 -24.45 20.65
CA LEU A 282 -0.65 -24.63 19.63
C LEU A 282 0.04 -26.00 19.75
N GLU A 283 0.35 -26.50 20.95
CA GLU A 283 0.87 -27.85 21.17
C GLU A 283 -0.13 -28.93 20.69
N THR A 284 -1.43 -28.69 20.88
CA THR A 284 -2.46 -29.57 20.33
C THR A 284 -2.41 -29.58 18.80
N LEU A 285 -2.31 -28.41 18.18
CA LEU A 285 -2.23 -28.28 16.73
C LEU A 285 -0.95 -28.92 16.14
N VAL A 286 0.17 -28.90 16.86
CA VAL A 286 1.39 -29.65 16.49
C VAL A 286 1.13 -31.16 16.42
N ARG A 287 0.29 -31.70 17.33
CA ARG A 287 -0.02 -33.14 17.36
C ARG A 287 -1.08 -33.56 16.35
N THR A 288 -2.11 -32.73 16.14
CA THR A 288 -3.32 -33.11 15.40
C THR A 288 -3.47 -32.42 14.05
N GLY A 289 -2.72 -31.34 13.80
CA GLY A 289 -2.82 -30.54 12.59
C GLY A 289 -2.13 -31.15 11.37
N GLY A 290 -2.47 -30.64 10.19
CA GLY A 290 -1.76 -30.93 8.94
C GLY A 290 -0.31 -30.41 8.97
N GLU A 291 0.45 -30.76 7.95
CA GLU A 291 1.90 -30.45 7.88
C GLU A 291 2.19 -28.94 7.98
N GLU A 292 1.40 -28.10 7.31
CA GLU A 292 1.57 -26.64 7.34
C GLU A 292 1.19 -26.09 8.71
N ASP A 293 0.03 -26.48 9.26
CA ASP A 293 -0.42 -26.04 10.58
C ASP A 293 0.59 -26.45 11.68
N ARG A 294 1.14 -27.66 11.59
CA ARG A 294 2.16 -28.18 12.50
C ARG A 294 3.44 -27.35 12.45
N THR A 295 3.93 -27.07 11.25
CA THR A 295 5.16 -26.28 11.03
C THR A 295 5.01 -24.87 11.59
N GLU A 296 3.90 -24.20 11.30
CA GLU A 296 3.65 -22.85 11.80
C GLU A 296 3.40 -22.82 13.31
N ALA A 297 2.73 -23.85 13.88
CA ALA A 297 2.51 -23.94 15.32
C ALA A 297 3.83 -24.12 16.08
N MET A 298 4.79 -24.91 15.57
CA MET A 298 6.12 -25.02 16.16
C MET A 298 6.85 -23.67 16.18
N ARG A 299 6.83 -22.93 15.04
CA ARG A 299 7.42 -21.58 14.97
C ARG A 299 6.75 -20.57 15.92
N ALA A 300 5.45 -20.70 16.11
CA ALA A 300 4.71 -19.85 17.05
C ALA A 300 5.07 -20.16 18.50
N LEU A 301 5.25 -21.44 18.84
CA LEU A 301 5.66 -21.88 20.18
C LEU A 301 7.06 -21.40 20.59
N GLU A 302 7.97 -21.22 19.62
CA GLU A 302 9.31 -20.66 19.85
C GLU A 302 9.27 -19.19 20.30
N LYS A 303 8.15 -18.50 20.06
CA LYS A 303 7.98 -17.07 20.40
C LYS A 303 7.20 -16.87 21.71
N LEU A 304 6.64 -17.92 22.30
CA LEU A 304 5.92 -17.93 23.59
C LEU A 304 6.85 -18.25 24.76
#